data_4948ef5f44e17b9069206fe28c1c53a0
#
_entry.id   4948ef5f44e17b9069206fe28c1c53a0
#
_cell.length_a   1.000
_cell.length_b   1.000
_cell.length_c   1.000
_cell.angle_alpha   90.00
_cell.angle_beta   90.00
_cell.angle_gamma   90.00
#
_symmetry.space_group_name_H-M   'P 1'
#
loop_
_entity.id
_entity.type
_entity.pdbx_description
1 polymer ?
#
loop_
_entity_poly.entity_id
_entity_poly.type
_entity_poly.pdbx_seq_one_letter_code
_entity_poly.pdbx_strand_id
1 'polypeptide(L)'
;MDQAEQLRIIKANNQIRPTARVITVTSGKGGVGKSNMSINLAIQFRKMGKRVIILDADFGLANIEIMFGAIPKHNLCDLVYEGKSISDIITWGPMEVGFISGGSGIAGMSNLGKDALTCIIQNLAELDALTDIIIVDTGAGISDSVLEFLVASGEVLLVTTPEPTSITDSYSLLKALYRHPRFQEDFTKVMMVANRVSNIKEGQVLFDKLNAVVTRYLKIPMTYMGCVPQDPQVMQAVMQQVPVSIQNPGAKASQAYQRIAERMCEKEDDTAQEQQPRRCLLYTSPSPRDRTRSR
;
A
#
# COMPACT_ATOMS: atom_id res chain seq x y z
N MET A 1 -36.87 -19.01 -23.22
CA MET A 1 -36.06 -17.93 -22.63
C MET A 1 -35.55 -17.06 -23.77
N ASP A 2 -35.93 -15.78 -23.74
CA ASP A 2 -35.63 -14.82 -24.80
C ASP A 2 -34.13 -14.47 -24.77
N GLN A 3 -33.47 -14.42 -25.94
CA GLN A 3 -32.07 -14.00 -26.07
C GLN A 3 -31.80 -12.63 -25.42
N ALA A 4 -32.82 -11.75 -25.38
CA ALA A 4 -32.75 -10.47 -24.70
C ALA A 4 -32.65 -10.61 -23.16
N GLU A 5 -33.23 -11.64 -22.59
CA GLU A 5 -33.19 -11.93 -21.16
C GLU A 5 -31.84 -12.56 -20.76
N GLN A 6 -31.30 -13.43 -21.60
CA GLN A 6 -29.94 -13.94 -21.44
C GLN A 6 -28.87 -12.83 -21.56
N LEU A 7 -29.03 -11.90 -22.49
CA LEU A 7 -28.17 -10.72 -22.63
C LEU A 7 -28.29 -9.75 -21.46
N ARG A 8 -29.48 -9.61 -20.84
CA ARG A 8 -29.69 -8.82 -19.61
C ARG A 8 -29.03 -9.47 -18.40
N ILE A 9 -29.10 -10.81 -18.27
CA ILE A 9 -28.44 -11.58 -17.22
C ILE A 9 -26.93 -11.54 -17.40
N ILE A 10 -26.42 -11.63 -18.62
CA ILE A 10 -24.98 -11.48 -18.93
C ILE A 10 -24.50 -10.05 -18.66
N LYS A 11 -25.30 -9.02 -19.01
CA LYS A 11 -25.00 -7.63 -18.67
C LYS A 11 -25.09 -7.33 -17.16
N ALA A 12 -26.01 -7.93 -16.45
CA ALA A 12 -26.13 -7.80 -15.00
C ALA A 12 -25.00 -8.52 -14.25
N ASN A 13 -24.50 -9.65 -14.79
CA ASN A 13 -23.33 -10.35 -14.27
C ASN A 13 -21.98 -9.74 -14.71
N ASN A 14 -21.97 -8.96 -15.79
CA ASN A 14 -20.84 -8.12 -16.21
C ASN A 14 -20.95 -6.69 -15.65
N GLN A 15 -21.47 -6.49 -14.45
CA GLN A 15 -21.08 -5.31 -13.70
C GLN A 15 -19.57 -5.38 -13.54
N ILE A 16 -18.85 -4.51 -14.26
CA ILE A 16 -17.40 -4.30 -14.12
C ILE A 16 -17.21 -4.03 -12.63
N ARG A 17 -16.81 -5.06 -11.88
CA ARG A 17 -16.46 -4.85 -10.47
C ARG A 17 -15.26 -3.93 -10.49
N PRO A 18 -15.29 -2.82 -9.75
CA PRO A 18 -14.12 -1.96 -9.67
C PRO A 18 -12.94 -2.79 -9.17
N THR A 19 -11.80 -2.67 -9.83
CA THR A 19 -10.55 -3.29 -9.37
C THR A 19 -10.20 -2.71 -8.01
N ALA A 20 -9.65 -3.53 -7.12
CA ALA A 20 -9.20 -3.05 -5.82
C ALA A 20 -8.15 -1.94 -5.99
N ARG A 21 -8.27 -0.91 -5.20
CA ARG A 21 -7.30 0.18 -5.13
C ARG A 21 -6.05 -0.29 -4.42
N VAL A 22 -4.88 -0.16 -5.04
CA VAL A 22 -3.60 -0.58 -4.46
C VAL A 22 -2.82 0.65 -4.00
N ILE A 23 -2.56 0.72 -2.69
CA ILE A 23 -1.80 1.80 -2.02
C ILE A 23 -0.52 1.18 -1.44
N THR A 24 0.64 1.54 -2.00
CA THR A 24 1.92 1.10 -1.45
C THR A 24 2.48 2.12 -0.48
N VAL A 25 2.61 1.73 0.79
CA VAL A 25 3.19 2.54 1.86
C VAL A 25 4.69 2.30 1.92
N THR A 26 5.47 3.34 1.76
CA THR A 26 6.93 3.26 1.67
C THR A 26 7.65 4.39 2.39
N SER A 27 8.96 4.26 2.57
CA SER A 27 9.83 5.31 3.10
C SER A 27 11.28 5.09 2.71
N GLY A 28 12.03 6.16 2.58
CA GLY A 28 13.48 6.07 2.37
C GLY A 28 14.25 5.54 3.57
N LYS A 29 13.73 5.72 4.81
CA LYS A 29 14.41 5.38 6.07
C LYS A 29 13.58 4.39 6.90
N GLY A 30 14.26 3.47 7.58
CA GLY A 30 13.64 2.56 8.54
C GLY A 30 13.13 3.27 9.79
N GLY A 31 12.13 2.70 10.44
CA GLY A 31 11.63 3.18 11.73
C GLY A 31 10.80 4.48 11.69
N VAL A 32 10.46 5.03 10.51
CA VAL A 32 9.64 6.25 10.40
C VAL A 32 8.14 6.04 10.67
N GLY A 33 7.69 4.79 10.86
CA GLY A 33 6.31 4.44 11.23
C GLY A 33 5.43 3.98 10.07
N LYS A 34 5.98 3.38 9.01
CA LYS A 34 5.22 2.82 7.88
C LYS A 34 4.14 1.84 8.31
N SER A 35 4.51 0.77 9.03
CA SER A 35 3.56 -0.27 9.44
C SER A 35 2.44 0.27 10.34
N ASN A 36 2.77 1.24 11.23
CA ASN A 36 1.74 1.97 11.97
C ASN A 36 0.79 2.75 11.05
N MET A 37 1.34 3.39 10.00
CA MET A 37 0.55 4.09 8.99
C MET A 37 -0.37 3.10 8.26
N SER A 38 0.18 2.01 7.75
CA SER A 38 -0.54 0.97 7.00
C SER A 38 -1.71 0.41 7.79
N ILE A 39 -1.45 0.00 9.05
CA ILE A 39 -2.46 -0.59 9.94
C ILE A 39 -3.54 0.42 10.30
N ASN A 40 -3.16 1.63 10.73
CA ASN A 40 -4.15 2.61 11.19
C ASN A 40 -4.97 3.18 10.04
N LEU A 41 -4.42 3.33 8.84
CA LEU A 41 -5.20 3.67 7.64
C LEU A 41 -6.18 2.54 7.28
N ALA A 42 -5.76 1.27 7.33
CA ALA A 42 -6.64 0.12 7.09
C ALA A 42 -7.85 0.14 8.03
N ILE A 43 -7.62 0.42 9.31
CA ILE A 43 -8.69 0.53 10.31
C ILE A 43 -9.62 1.70 10.00
N GLN A 44 -9.09 2.86 9.59
CA GLN A 44 -9.93 4.01 9.22
C GLN A 44 -10.75 3.72 7.96
N PHE A 45 -10.18 3.09 6.94
CA PHE A 45 -10.93 2.66 5.76
C PHE A 45 -12.02 1.64 6.11
N ARG A 46 -11.76 0.70 7.03
CA ARG A 46 -12.78 -0.22 7.55
C ARG A 46 -13.92 0.52 8.26
N LYS A 47 -13.61 1.54 9.07
CA LYS A 47 -14.63 2.41 9.70
C LYS A 47 -15.48 3.16 8.66
N MET A 48 -14.95 3.41 7.47
CA MET A 48 -15.68 3.99 6.34
C MET A 48 -16.44 2.94 5.50
N GLY A 49 -16.48 1.68 5.94
CA GLY A 49 -17.20 0.60 5.26
C GLY A 49 -16.43 -0.05 4.09
N LYS A 50 -15.16 0.28 3.87
CA LYS A 50 -14.34 -0.35 2.83
C LYS A 50 -13.82 -1.71 3.32
N ARG A 51 -13.75 -2.71 2.43
CA ARG A 51 -13.05 -3.97 2.69
C ARG A 51 -11.57 -3.74 2.45
N VAL A 52 -10.72 -4.15 3.39
CA VAL A 52 -9.28 -3.84 3.33
C VAL A 52 -8.44 -5.08 3.61
N ILE A 53 -7.41 -5.29 2.79
CA ILE A 53 -6.37 -6.29 3.02
C ILE A 53 -5.00 -5.60 3.03
N ILE A 54 -4.16 -5.93 4.01
CA ILE A 54 -2.76 -5.48 4.08
C ILE A 54 -1.86 -6.61 3.61
N LEU A 55 -0.96 -6.32 2.68
CA LEU A 55 0.17 -7.18 2.34
C LEU A 55 1.40 -6.69 3.10
N ASP A 56 1.94 -7.52 4.00
CA ASP A 56 3.24 -7.26 4.63
C ASP A 56 4.36 -7.65 3.66
N ALA A 57 4.90 -6.66 2.97
CA ALA A 57 5.98 -6.80 2.00
C ALA A 57 7.35 -6.38 2.57
N ASP A 58 7.47 -6.26 3.92
CA ASP A 58 8.75 -6.14 4.63
C ASP A 58 9.29 -7.55 4.92
N PHE A 59 9.77 -8.19 3.85
CA PHE A 59 10.18 -9.59 3.89
C PHE A 59 11.31 -9.85 4.89
N GLY A 60 11.01 -10.66 5.89
CA GLY A 60 11.93 -11.02 6.97
C GLY A 60 11.64 -10.38 8.32
N LEU A 61 10.81 -9.33 8.37
CA LEU A 61 10.36 -8.66 9.59
C LEU A 61 8.84 -8.54 9.57
N ALA A 62 8.12 -9.57 9.99
CA ALA A 62 6.66 -9.58 10.01
C ALA A 62 6.11 -8.63 11.09
N ASN A 63 5.94 -7.36 10.72
CA ASN A 63 5.52 -6.30 11.63
C ASN A 63 4.00 -6.28 11.83
N ILE A 64 3.22 -6.61 10.79
CA ILE A 64 1.76 -6.51 10.82
C ILE A 64 1.15 -7.50 11.79
N GLU A 65 1.59 -8.77 11.76
CA GLU A 65 1.10 -9.82 12.66
C GLU A 65 1.33 -9.49 14.13
N ILE A 66 2.53 -8.95 14.46
CA ILE A 66 2.87 -8.54 15.82
C ILE A 66 1.98 -7.39 16.28
N MET A 67 1.78 -6.39 15.43
CA MET A 67 0.99 -5.20 15.78
C MET A 67 -0.52 -5.48 15.87
N PHE A 68 -0.99 -6.54 15.24
CA PHE A 68 -2.37 -7.02 15.38
C PHE A 68 -2.55 -8.05 16.52
N GLY A 69 -1.45 -8.53 17.11
CA GLY A 69 -1.48 -9.61 18.09
C GLY A 69 -2.06 -10.91 17.51
N ALA A 70 -1.87 -11.14 16.21
CA ALA A 70 -2.44 -12.28 15.48
C ALA A 70 -1.32 -13.17 14.92
N ILE A 71 -1.54 -14.48 14.94
CA ILE A 71 -0.58 -15.46 14.42
C ILE A 71 -1.15 -16.05 13.13
N PRO A 72 -0.56 -15.74 11.95
CA PRO A 72 -1.00 -16.30 10.68
C PRO A 72 -0.69 -17.81 10.61
N LYS A 73 -1.62 -18.58 10.03
CA LYS A 73 -1.41 -20.00 9.76
C LYS A 73 -0.56 -20.21 8.52
N HIS A 74 -0.68 -19.32 7.58
CA HIS A 74 -0.02 -19.34 6.28
C HIS A 74 0.54 -17.96 5.96
N ASN A 75 1.50 -17.91 5.06
CA ASN A 75 2.18 -16.68 4.68
C ASN A 75 2.58 -16.73 3.18
N LEU A 76 3.30 -15.72 2.69
CA LEU A 76 3.71 -15.65 1.29
C LEU A 76 4.62 -16.80 0.83
N CYS A 77 5.31 -17.50 1.73
CA CYS A 77 6.06 -18.71 1.33
C CYS A 77 5.14 -19.83 0.86
N ASP A 78 4.01 -20.01 1.55
CA ASP A 78 3.01 -21.01 1.17
C ASP A 78 2.44 -20.71 -0.23
N LEU A 79 2.24 -19.43 -0.57
CA LEU A 79 1.83 -19.04 -1.93
C LEU A 79 2.92 -19.34 -2.96
N VAL A 80 4.17 -18.93 -2.69
CA VAL A 80 5.25 -18.96 -3.69
C VAL A 80 5.79 -20.37 -3.89
N TYR A 81 5.93 -21.15 -2.81
CA TYR A 81 6.63 -22.44 -2.84
C TYR A 81 5.71 -23.64 -2.66
N GLU A 82 4.55 -23.49 -2.02
CA GLU A 82 3.62 -24.59 -1.78
C GLU A 82 2.39 -24.55 -2.70
N GLY A 83 2.23 -23.47 -3.49
CA GLY A 83 1.14 -23.36 -4.47
C GLY A 83 -0.24 -23.14 -3.84
N LYS A 84 -0.31 -22.62 -2.60
CA LYS A 84 -1.58 -22.19 -2.00
C LYS A 84 -2.15 -21.00 -2.76
N SER A 85 -3.48 -20.84 -2.75
CA SER A 85 -4.11 -19.65 -3.29
C SER A 85 -3.85 -18.46 -2.38
N ILE A 86 -3.89 -17.24 -2.93
CA ILE A 86 -3.72 -16.02 -2.11
C ILE A 86 -4.85 -15.86 -1.09
N SER A 87 -6.05 -16.36 -1.39
CA SER A 87 -7.18 -16.36 -0.46
C SER A 87 -6.96 -17.26 0.75
N ASP A 88 -6.25 -18.39 0.61
CA ASP A 88 -5.99 -19.33 1.70
C ASP A 88 -5.00 -18.79 2.73
N ILE A 89 -4.17 -17.82 2.34
CA ILE A 89 -3.12 -17.24 3.20
C ILE A 89 -3.56 -15.92 3.86
N ILE A 90 -4.80 -15.49 3.67
CA ILE A 90 -5.34 -14.31 4.36
C ILE A 90 -5.63 -14.68 5.82
N THR A 91 -5.10 -13.87 6.72
CA THR A 91 -5.46 -13.91 8.15
C THR A 91 -6.31 -12.69 8.48
N TRP A 92 -7.38 -12.89 9.23
CA TRP A 92 -8.28 -11.81 9.64
C TRP A 92 -7.89 -11.26 11.01
N GLY A 93 -7.54 -10.00 11.03
CA GLY A 93 -7.19 -9.26 12.24
C GLY A 93 -8.37 -8.45 12.81
N PRO A 94 -8.08 -7.51 13.74
CA PRO A 94 -9.09 -6.66 14.34
C PRO A 94 -9.93 -5.90 13.31
N MET A 95 -11.21 -5.71 13.60
CA MET A 95 -12.19 -5.03 12.74
C MET A 95 -12.31 -5.66 11.34
N GLU A 96 -12.04 -6.93 11.20
CA GLU A 96 -12.07 -7.64 9.91
C GLU A 96 -11.12 -7.02 8.87
N VAL A 97 -10.00 -6.47 9.30
CA VAL A 97 -8.90 -6.15 8.40
C VAL A 97 -8.19 -7.45 8.03
N GLY A 98 -8.22 -7.83 6.76
CA GLY A 98 -7.41 -8.95 6.28
C GLY A 98 -5.94 -8.57 6.23
N PHE A 99 -5.05 -9.54 6.50
CA PHE A 99 -3.63 -9.33 6.20
C PHE A 99 -2.96 -10.61 5.71
N ILE A 100 -1.94 -10.43 4.90
CA ILE A 100 -1.08 -11.49 4.38
C ILE A 100 0.31 -11.23 4.92
N SER A 101 0.83 -12.20 5.71
CA SER A 101 2.16 -12.09 6.32
C SER A 101 3.26 -12.36 5.30
N GLY A 102 4.32 -11.53 5.33
CA GLY A 102 5.54 -11.73 4.55
C GLY A 102 6.36 -12.95 4.98
N GLY A 103 6.05 -13.55 6.14
CA GLY A 103 6.80 -14.65 6.74
C GLY A 103 8.03 -14.17 7.50
N SER A 104 7.99 -14.24 8.84
CA SER A 104 9.10 -13.86 9.69
C SER A 104 10.14 -14.99 9.82
N GLY A 105 11.42 -14.62 9.75
CA GLY A 105 12.53 -15.54 10.03
C GLY A 105 12.74 -16.68 9.02
N ILE A 106 12.08 -16.63 7.86
CA ILE A 106 12.24 -17.66 6.84
C ILE A 106 13.45 -17.32 5.96
N ALA A 107 14.46 -18.18 5.97
CA ALA A 107 15.63 -18.04 5.12
C ALA A 107 15.20 -17.99 3.64
N GLY A 108 15.64 -16.96 2.92
CA GLY A 108 15.30 -16.76 1.50
C GLY A 108 14.23 -15.73 1.23
N MET A 109 13.34 -15.39 2.19
CA MET A 109 12.32 -14.35 1.97
C MET A 109 12.91 -12.94 1.90
N SER A 110 13.99 -12.66 2.61
CA SER A 110 14.70 -11.36 2.55
C SER A 110 15.33 -11.07 1.18
N ASN A 111 15.54 -12.10 0.34
CA ASN A 111 16.13 -12.00 -0.99
C ASN A 111 15.26 -12.72 -2.04
N LEU A 112 13.98 -12.35 -2.10
CA LEU A 112 13.07 -12.89 -3.13
C LEU A 112 13.58 -12.57 -4.53
N GLY A 113 13.72 -13.60 -5.36
CA GLY A 113 14.03 -13.42 -6.76
C GLY A 113 12.90 -12.71 -7.51
N LYS A 114 13.20 -12.16 -8.69
CA LYS A 114 12.22 -11.43 -9.52
C LYS A 114 10.98 -12.26 -9.86
N ASP A 115 11.15 -13.57 -10.06
CA ASP A 115 10.05 -14.47 -10.40
C ASP A 115 9.06 -14.62 -9.23
N ALA A 116 9.57 -14.74 -8.00
CA ALA A 116 8.75 -14.81 -6.80
C ALA A 116 8.00 -13.49 -6.55
N LEU A 117 8.65 -12.33 -6.72
CA LEU A 117 7.99 -11.03 -6.63
C LEU A 117 6.91 -10.87 -7.71
N THR A 118 7.18 -11.30 -8.93
CA THR A 118 6.22 -11.28 -10.03
C THR A 118 5.02 -12.18 -9.71
N CYS A 119 5.25 -13.38 -9.16
CA CYS A 119 4.20 -14.28 -8.72
C CYS A 119 3.31 -13.61 -7.65
N ILE A 120 3.89 -13.02 -6.61
CA ILE A 120 3.13 -12.32 -5.56
C ILE A 120 2.28 -11.19 -6.17
N ILE A 121 2.90 -10.32 -6.97
CA ILE A 121 2.22 -9.18 -7.60
C ILE A 121 1.06 -9.63 -8.49
N GLN A 122 1.23 -10.70 -9.26
CA GLN A 122 0.17 -11.24 -10.13
C GLN A 122 -1.00 -11.81 -9.32
N ASN A 123 -0.72 -12.49 -8.21
CA ASN A 123 -1.77 -13.05 -7.37
C ASN A 123 -2.58 -11.99 -6.60
N LEU A 124 -2.03 -10.77 -6.41
CA LEU A 124 -2.81 -9.68 -5.80
C LEU A 124 -4.09 -9.35 -6.60
N ALA A 125 -4.10 -9.61 -7.91
CA ALA A 125 -5.27 -9.42 -8.75
C ALA A 125 -6.46 -10.30 -8.35
N GLU A 126 -6.22 -11.46 -7.75
CA GLU A 126 -7.28 -12.35 -7.27
C GLU A 126 -8.02 -11.75 -6.06
N LEU A 127 -7.41 -10.80 -5.36
CA LEU A 127 -8.00 -10.11 -4.22
C LEU A 127 -9.08 -9.09 -4.64
N ASP A 128 -9.17 -8.68 -5.91
CA ASP A 128 -10.16 -7.71 -6.42
C ASP A 128 -11.61 -8.10 -6.05
N ALA A 129 -11.91 -9.39 -6.00
CA ALA A 129 -13.23 -9.88 -5.62
C ALA A 129 -13.50 -9.78 -4.10
N LEU A 130 -12.44 -9.78 -3.30
CA LEU A 130 -12.49 -9.89 -1.84
C LEU A 130 -12.36 -8.55 -1.12
N THR A 131 -11.71 -7.56 -1.75
CA THR A 131 -11.36 -6.29 -1.10
C THR A 131 -11.62 -5.09 -2.01
N ASP A 132 -11.78 -3.92 -1.41
CA ASP A 132 -11.89 -2.64 -2.11
C ASP A 132 -10.53 -1.91 -2.12
N ILE A 133 -9.70 -2.15 -1.08
CA ILE A 133 -8.39 -1.52 -0.92
C ILE A 133 -7.36 -2.57 -0.50
N ILE A 134 -6.24 -2.59 -1.21
CA ILE A 134 -5.04 -3.35 -0.84
C ILE A 134 -3.99 -2.34 -0.38
N ILE A 135 -3.50 -2.48 0.85
CA ILE A 135 -2.36 -1.71 1.36
C ILE A 135 -1.13 -2.60 1.32
N VAL A 136 -0.08 -2.18 0.62
CA VAL A 136 1.20 -2.88 0.60
C VAL A 136 2.16 -2.17 1.54
N ASP A 137 2.50 -2.78 2.67
CA ASP A 137 3.48 -2.26 3.64
C ASP A 137 4.88 -2.76 3.26
N THR A 138 5.70 -1.90 2.67
CA THR A 138 7.04 -2.30 2.19
C THR A 138 8.11 -2.18 3.26
N GLY A 139 9.25 -2.83 3.05
CA GLY A 139 10.49 -2.50 3.73
C GLY A 139 10.90 -1.04 3.49
N ALA A 140 11.95 -0.60 4.18
CA ALA A 140 12.53 0.74 3.98
C ALA A 140 13.61 0.72 2.89
N GLY A 141 13.83 1.89 2.26
CA GLY A 141 14.95 2.09 1.35
C GLY A 141 14.62 1.77 -0.12
N ILE A 142 15.64 1.38 -0.88
CA ILE A 142 15.62 1.31 -2.34
C ILE A 142 15.91 -0.11 -2.88
N SER A 143 15.55 -1.15 -2.11
CA SER A 143 15.73 -2.53 -2.60
C SER A 143 14.90 -2.79 -3.84
N ASP A 144 15.30 -3.77 -4.64
CA ASP A 144 14.57 -4.17 -5.84
C ASP A 144 13.12 -4.55 -5.51
N SER A 145 12.89 -5.26 -4.38
CA SER A 145 11.55 -5.63 -3.94
C SER A 145 10.67 -4.41 -3.66
N VAL A 146 11.19 -3.40 -2.99
CA VAL A 146 10.46 -2.14 -2.73
C VAL A 146 10.10 -1.47 -4.06
N LEU A 147 11.07 -1.28 -4.96
CA LEU A 147 10.84 -0.62 -6.25
C LEU A 147 9.83 -1.37 -7.13
N GLU A 148 9.85 -2.71 -7.12
CA GLU A 148 8.89 -3.52 -7.88
C GLU A 148 7.45 -3.29 -7.40
N PHE A 149 7.20 -3.23 -6.09
CA PHE A 149 5.87 -2.88 -5.56
C PHE A 149 5.48 -1.44 -5.87
N LEU A 150 6.41 -0.49 -5.81
CA LEU A 150 6.13 0.91 -6.12
C LEU A 150 5.69 1.11 -7.58
N VAL A 151 6.38 0.48 -8.53
CA VAL A 151 6.02 0.60 -9.96
C VAL A 151 4.77 -0.20 -10.33
N ALA A 152 4.44 -1.24 -9.56
CA ALA A 152 3.22 -2.01 -9.74
C ALA A 152 1.97 -1.32 -9.17
N SER A 153 2.14 -0.29 -8.34
CA SER A 153 1.05 0.38 -7.64
C SER A 153 0.64 1.67 -8.32
N GLY A 154 -0.67 1.90 -8.42
CA GLY A 154 -1.22 3.17 -8.89
C GLY A 154 -1.03 4.32 -7.88
N GLU A 155 -0.81 3.99 -6.60
CA GLU A 155 -0.68 4.96 -5.53
C GLU A 155 0.48 4.61 -4.59
N VAL A 156 1.38 5.56 -4.41
CA VAL A 156 2.53 5.48 -3.52
C VAL A 156 2.35 6.48 -2.38
N LEU A 157 2.25 5.99 -1.15
CA LEU A 157 2.20 6.81 0.06
C LEU A 157 3.57 6.83 0.73
N LEU A 158 4.30 7.92 0.52
CA LEU A 158 5.61 8.15 1.12
C LEU A 158 5.45 8.66 2.55
N VAL A 159 6.00 7.93 3.51
CA VAL A 159 6.06 8.34 4.93
C VAL A 159 7.42 8.91 5.23
N THR A 160 7.47 10.18 5.68
CA THR A 160 8.71 10.92 5.98
C THR A 160 8.60 11.59 7.35
N THR A 161 9.72 11.68 8.08
CA THR A 161 9.80 12.38 9.36
C THR A 161 10.62 13.68 9.22
N PRO A 162 10.54 14.65 10.15
CA PRO A 162 11.31 15.89 10.11
C PRO A 162 12.83 15.73 10.16
N GLU A 163 13.32 14.53 10.44
CA GLU A 163 14.76 14.23 10.48
C GLU A 163 15.44 14.46 9.12
N PRO A 164 16.58 15.18 9.07
CA PRO A 164 17.27 15.47 7.81
C PRO A 164 17.62 14.22 6.99
N THR A 165 18.01 13.14 7.64
CA THR A 165 18.29 11.86 6.99
C THR A 165 17.05 11.27 6.34
N SER A 166 15.87 11.33 6.99
CA SER A 166 14.61 10.87 6.43
C SER A 166 14.23 11.60 5.14
N ILE A 167 14.48 12.93 5.10
CA ILE A 167 14.23 13.75 3.91
C ILE A 167 15.15 13.33 2.75
N THR A 168 16.46 13.17 3.04
CA THR A 168 17.46 12.79 2.04
C THR A 168 17.17 11.40 1.48
N ASP A 169 16.84 10.45 2.36
CA ASP A 169 16.53 9.07 1.98
C ASP A 169 15.23 8.99 1.18
N SER A 170 14.22 9.82 1.55
CA SER A 170 12.96 9.94 0.78
C SER A 170 13.20 10.47 -0.63
N TYR A 171 14.05 11.48 -0.79
CA TYR A 171 14.45 11.95 -2.11
C TYR A 171 15.18 10.88 -2.92
N SER A 172 16.08 10.13 -2.27
CA SER A 172 16.83 9.04 -2.91
C SER A 172 15.90 7.93 -3.40
N LEU A 173 14.89 7.57 -2.62
CA LEU A 173 13.86 6.60 -2.99
C LEU A 173 13.06 7.08 -4.22
N LEU A 174 12.56 8.32 -4.19
CA LEU A 174 11.81 8.89 -5.32
C LEU A 174 12.68 9.00 -6.59
N LYS A 175 13.98 9.30 -6.44
CA LYS A 175 14.92 9.30 -7.56
C LYS A 175 15.14 7.91 -8.14
N ALA A 176 15.22 6.87 -7.30
CA ALA A 176 15.33 5.48 -7.74
C ALA A 176 14.05 5.04 -8.47
N LEU A 177 12.88 5.37 -7.92
CA LEU A 177 11.58 5.11 -8.55
C LEU A 177 11.48 5.78 -9.92
N TYR A 178 11.80 7.06 -10.02
CA TYR A 178 11.77 7.83 -11.29
C TYR A 178 12.69 7.23 -12.37
N ARG A 179 13.82 6.68 -11.96
CA ARG A 179 14.78 6.03 -12.89
C ARG A 179 14.44 4.58 -13.22
N HIS A 180 13.42 4.04 -12.57
CA HIS A 180 13.04 2.65 -12.81
C HIS A 180 12.44 2.49 -14.22
N PRO A 181 12.87 1.50 -15.04
CA PRO A 181 12.43 1.38 -16.44
C PRO A 181 10.92 1.22 -16.64
N ARG A 182 10.22 0.72 -15.62
CA ARG A 182 8.76 0.53 -15.66
C ARG A 182 7.97 1.65 -14.97
N PHE A 183 8.63 2.70 -14.50
CA PHE A 183 7.93 3.84 -13.90
C PHE A 183 7.15 4.60 -14.97
N GLN A 184 5.90 4.93 -14.67
CA GLN A 184 4.99 5.68 -15.55
C GLN A 184 4.41 6.86 -14.78
N GLU A 185 4.79 8.08 -15.15
CA GLU A 185 4.38 9.33 -14.46
C GLU A 185 2.86 9.50 -14.46
N ASP A 186 2.19 9.17 -15.55
CA ASP A 186 0.73 9.32 -15.70
C ASP A 186 -0.06 8.27 -14.90
N PHE A 187 0.58 7.18 -14.51
CA PHE A 187 -0.05 6.09 -13.79
C PHE A 187 0.15 6.20 -12.28
N THR A 188 1.39 6.45 -11.83
CA THR A 188 1.74 6.40 -10.40
C THR A 188 1.52 7.76 -9.73
N LYS A 189 0.55 7.83 -8.82
CA LYS A 189 0.32 9.00 -7.98
C LYS A 189 1.22 8.93 -6.75
N VAL A 190 2.07 9.92 -6.55
CA VAL A 190 2.91 10.01 -5.36
C VAL A 190 2.26 10.93 -4.33
N MET A 191 1.97 10.38 -3.17
CA MET A 191 1.40 11.07 -2.02
C MET A 191 2.40 11.06 -0.87
N MET A 192 2.39 12.09 -0.03
CA MET A 192 3.27 12.19 1.14
C MET A 192 2.50 12.45 2.42
N VAL A 193 2.89 11.74 3.48
CA VAL A 193 2.50 12.02 4.85
C VAL A 193 3.73 12.38 5.68
N ALA A 194 3.66 13.51 6.41
CA ALA A 194 4.65 13.87 7.40
C ALA A 194 4.31 13.19 8.74
N ASN A 195 5.16 12.28 9.19
CA ASN A 195 4.94 11.54 10.45
C ASN A 195 5.83 12.06 11.56
N ARG A 196 5.38 11.90 12.81
CA ARG A 196 6.09 12.30 14.03
C ARG A 196 6.44 13.80 14.07
N VAL A 197 5.53 14.62 13.56
CA VAL A 197 5.69 16.07 13.62
C VAL A 197 5.27 16.63 14.97
N SER A 198 5.84 17.76 15.37
CA SER A 198 5.45 18.48 16.58
C SER A 198 4.12 19.22 16.39
N ASN A 199 3.85 19.68 15.17
CA ASN A 199 2.63 20.42 14.81
C ASN A 199 2.38 20.41 13.30
N ILE A 200 1.19 20.87 12.89
CA ILE A 200 0.75 20.90 11.49
C ILE A 200 1.69 21.75 10.61
N LYS A 201 2.20 22.88 11.13
CA LYS A 201 3.08 23.77 10.38
C LYS A 201 4.41 23.09 10.04
N GLU A 202 4.97 22.32 10.98
CA GLU A 202 6.18 21.53 10.73
C GLU A 202 5.97 20.50 9.62
N GLY A 203 4.81 19.82 9.61
CA GLY A 203 4.45 18.88 8.54
C GLY A 203 4.36 19.54 7.17
N GLN A 204 3.78 20.73 7.08
CA GLN A 204 3.71 21.50 5.84
C GLN A 204 5.11 21.92 5.37
N VAL A 205 5.93 22.47 6.26
CA VAL A 205 7.32 22.86 5.94
C VAL A 205 8.15 21.67 5.46
N LEU A 206 7.95 20.49 6.07
CA LEU A 206 8.62 19.26 5.65
C LEU A 206 8.22 18.89 4.21
N PHE A 207 6.91 18.90 3.91
CA PHE A 207 6.42 18.65 2.56
C PHE A 207 6.98 19.65 1.55
N ASP A 208 6.90 20.95 1.84
CA ASP A 208 7.36 22.01 0.94
C ASP A 208 8.85 21.87 0.59
N LYS A 209 9.69 21.55 1.59
CA LYS A 209 11.13 21.30 1.38
C LYS A 209 11.38 20.11 0.44
N LEU A 210 10.74 18.98 0.69
CA LEU A 210 10.93 17.80 -0.16
C LEU A 210 10.33 18.03 -1.55
N ASN A 211 9.13 18.60 -1.63
CA ASN A 211 8.44 18.86 -2.88
C ASN A 211 9.23 19.83 -3.80
N ALA A 212 9.84 20.88 -3.23
CA ALA A 212 10.65 21.81 -4.00
C ALA A 212 11.82 21.13 -4.71
N VAL A 213 12.49 20.18 -4.03
CA VAL A 213 13.62 19.42 -4.60
C VAL A 213 13.13 18.40 -5.62
N VAL A 214 12.05 17.65 -5.30
CA VAL A 214 11.47 16.63 -6.18
C VAL A 214 10.94 17.27 -7.46
N THR A 215 10.17 18.34 -7.37
CA THR A 215 9.64 19.07 -8.54
C THR A 215 10.76 19.61 -9.42
N ARG A 216 11.80 20.18 -8.80
CA ARG A 216 12.93 20.78 -9.54
C ARG A 216 13.75 19.75 -10.32
N TYR A 217 14.04 18.59 -9.73
CA TYR A 217 14.99 17.63 -10.28
C TYR A 217 14.38 16.36 -10.84
N LEU A 218 13.20 15.94 -10.37
CA LEU A 218 12.55 14.71 -10.81
C LEU A 218 11.25 14.98 -11.56
N LYS A 219 10.69 16.20 -11.45
CA LYS A 219 9.41 16.60 -12.07
C LYS A 219 8.21 15.73 -11.66
N ILE A 220 8.33 14.93 -10.61
CA ILE A 220 7.24 14.11 -10.08
C ILE A 220 6.25 15.01 -9.33
N PRO A 221 4.97 15.06 -9.71
CA PRO A 221 3.97 15.74 -8.93
C PRO A 221 3.71 14.98 -7.62
N MET A 222 3.87 15.66 -6.47
CA MET A 222 3.55 15.08 -5.17
C MET A 222 2.33 15.75 -4.56
N THR A 223 1.51 14.96 -3.87
CA THR A 223 0.36 15.46 -3.13
C THR A 223 0.58 15.33 -1.63
N TYR A 224 0.42 16.42 -0.88
CA TYR A 224 0.44 16.37 0.59
C TYR A 224 -0.88 15.82 1.13
N MET A 225 -0.82 14.72 1.88
CA MET A 225 -2.01 14.10 2.48
C MET A 225 -2.26 14.55 3.92
N GLY A 226 -1.28 15.18 4.55
CA GLY A 226 -1.37 15.66 5.91
C GLY A 226 -0.22 15.19 6.79
N CYS A 227 -0.39 15.31 8.10
CA CYS A 227 0.63 14.90 9.05
C CYS A 227 0.03 14.15 10.24
N VAL A 228 0.86 13.29 10.83
CA VAL A 228 0.58 12.59 12.08
C VAL A 228 1.51 13.16 13.14
N PRO A 229 0.98 13.73 14.24
CA PRO A 229 1.80 14.24 15.31
C PRO A 229 2.54 13.12 16.05
N GLN A 230 3.66 13.45 16.66
CA GLN A 230 4.28 12.56 17.64
C GLN A 230 3.32 12.41 18.82
N ASP A 231 2.89 11.17 19.09
CA ASP A 231 1.90 10.85 20.10
C ASP A 231 2.35 9.64 20.92
N PRO A 232 2.55 9.79 22.25
CA PRO A 232 2.93 8.67 23.11
C PRO A 232 1.93 7.50 23.08
N GLN A 233 0.65 7.77 22.77
CA GLN A 233 -0.39 6.74 22.68
C GLN A 233 -0.09 5.73 21.57
N VAL A 234 0.61 6.13 20.49
CA VAL A 234 1.03 5.20 19.43
C VAL A 234 2.03 4.17 19.95
N MET A 235 3.02 4.61 20.75
CA MET A 235 4.01 3.69 21.35
C MET A 235 3.34 2.74 22.35
N GLN A 236 2.43 3.24 23.17
CA GLN A 236 1.68 2.43 24.11
C GLN A 236 0.81 1.38 23.39
N ALA A 237 0.16 1.76 22.31
CA ALA A 237 -0.64 0.88 21.46
C ALA A 237 0.20 -0.25 20.86
N VAL A 238 1.39 0.07 20.35
CA VAL A 238 2.34 -0.93 19.81
C VAL A 238 2.76 -1.93 20.89
N MET A 239 3.07 -1.47 22.10
CA MET A 239 3.43 -2.37 23.21
C MET A 239 2.28 -3.30 23.64
N GLN A 240 1.07 -2.86 23.46
CA GLN A 240 -0.15 -3.65 23.78
C GLN A 240 -0.64 -4.49 22.60
N GLN A 241 0.03 -4.40 21.44
CA GLN A 241 -0.34 -5.10 20.20
C GLN A 241 -1.80 -4.80 19.77
N VAL A 242 -2.26 -3.57 20.05
CA VAL A 242 -3.57 -3.08 19.65
C VAL A 242 -3.39 -1.74 18.93
N PRO A 243 -3.81 -1.60 17.67
CA PRO A 243 -3.65 -0.36 16.92
C PRO A 243 -4.28 0.84 17.62
N VAL A 244 -3.60 1.99 17.62
CA VAL A 244 -4.03 3.19 18.35
C VAL A 244 -5.41 3.69 17.90
N SER A 245 -5.76 3.52 16.63
CA SER A 245 -7.08 3.86 16.09
C SER A 245 -8.23 3.02 16.65
N ILE A 246 -7.92 1.87 17.25
CA ILE A 246 -8.87 1.01 18.00
C ILE A 246 -8.81 1.34 19.49
N GLN A 247 -7.60 1.32 20.06
CA GLN A 247 -7.39 1.46 21.48
C GLN A 247 -7.79 2.85 22.00
N ASN A 248 -7.41 3.90 21.28
CA ASN A 248 -7.72 5.28 21.62
C ASN A 248 -8.14 6.08 20.37
N PRO A 249 -9.39 5.99 19.93
CA PRO A 249 -9.88 6.75 18.77
C PRO A 249 -9.76 8.26 18.93
N GLY A 250 -9.77 8.77 20.18
CA GLY A 250 -9.61 10.20 20.50
C GLY A 250 -8.17 10.70 20.50
N ALA A 251 -7.16 9.82 20.40
CA ALA A 251 -5.77 10.22 20.34
C ALA A 251 -5.49 11.13 19.12
N LYS A 252 -4.55 12.06 19.28
CA LYS A 252 -4.19 13.00 18.20
C LYS A 252 -3.73 12.26 16.93
N ALA A 253 -2.98 11.17 17.10
CA ALA A 253 -2.54 10.32 16.00
C ALA A 253 -3.74 9.62 15.32
N SER A 254 -4.69 9.06 16.09
CA SER A 254 -5.89 8.40 15.56
C SER A 254 -6.73 9.34 14.71
N GLN A 255 -6.96 10.56 15.19
CA GLN A 255 -7.66 11.61 14.44
C GLN A 255 -6.89 12.04 13.18
N ALA A 256 -5.55 12.03 13.24
CA ALA A 256 -4.74 12.33 12.07
C ALA A 256 -4.85 11.23 10.99
N TYR A 257 -4.79 9.95 11.37
CA TYR A 257 -5.01 8.83 10.46
C TYR A 257 -6.41 8.89 9.82
N GLN A 258 -7.43 9.25 10.61
CA GLN A 258 -8.80 9.42 10.10
C GLN A 258 -8.84 10.49 9.01
N ARG A 259 -8.34 11.71 9.28
CA ARG A 259 -8.32 12.82 8.29
C ARG A 259 -7.54 12.46 7.02
N ILE A 260 -6.46 11.69 7.15
CA ILE A 260 -5.67 11.24 5.99
C ILE A 260 -6.51 10.25 5.17
N ALA A 261 -7.16 9.28 5.80
CA ALA A 261 -8.01 8.30 5.13
C ALA A 261 -9.21 8.97 4.42
N GLU A 262 -9.89 9.91 5.09
CA GLU A 262 -10.97 10.72 4.50
C GLU A 262 -10.49 11.45 3.24
N ARG A 263 -9.37 12.16 3.34
CA ARG A 263 -8.78 12.87 2.19
C ARG A 263 -8.37 11.95 1.04
N MET A 264 -7.96 10.72 1.35
CA MET A 264 -7.66 9.72 0.33
C MET A 264 -8.91 9.20 -0.37
N CYS A 265 -10.07 9.17 0.31
CA CYS A 265 -11.35 8.77 -0.27
C CYS A 265 -12.00 9.91 -1.06
N GLU A 266 -11.98 11.15 -0.57
CA GLU A 266 -12.56 12.32 -1.28
C GLU A 266 -11.96 12.51 -2.68
N LYS A 267 -10.67 12.24 -2.85
CA LYS A 267 -10.01 12.31 -4.16
C LYS A 267 -10.39 11.17 -5.12
N GLU A 268 -11.04 10.12 -4.65
CA GLU A 268 -11.64 9.09 -5.52
C GLU A 268 -12.87 9.62 -6.24
N ASP A 269 -13.74 10.35 -5.55
CA ASP A 269 -15.01 10.84 -6.12
C ASP A 269 -14.77 11.87 -7.23
N ASP A 270 -13.76 12.73 -7.08
CA ASP A 270 -13.39 13.71 -8.11
C ASP A 270 -12.79 13.05 -9.37
N THR A 271 -12.09 11.92 -9.24
CA THR A 271 -11.47 11.22 -10.38
C THR A 271 -12.39 10.19 -11.04
N ALA A 272 -13.41 9.69 -10.35
CA ALA A 272 -14.37 8.74 -10.91
C ALA A 272 -15.30 9.39 -11.96
N GLN A 273 -15.44 10.72 -11.94
CA GLN A 273 -16.23 11.46 -12.94
C GLN A 273 -15.50 11.71 -14.27
N GLU A 274 -14.17 11.57 -14.33
CA GLU A 274 -13.37 11.94 -15.50
C GLU A 274 -12.63 10.80 -16.22
N GLN A 275 -12.54 9.56 -15.70
CA GLN A 275 -11.72 8.53 -16.33
C GLN A 275 -12.31 7.12 -16.25
N GLN A 276 -12.15 6.36 -17.35
CA GLN A 276 -12.27 4.90 -17.39
C GLN A 276 -11.49 4.23 -16.26
N PRO A 277 -11.94 3.05 -15.75
CA PRO A 277 -11.26 2.36 -14.65
C PRO A 277 -9.78 2.19 -15.00
N ARG A 278 -8.90 2.79 -14.19
CA ARG A 278 -7.45 2.67 -14.34
C ARG A 278 -7.08 1.22 -14.09
N ARG A 279 -6.72 0.50 -15.14
CA ARG A 279 -6.19 -0.86 -15.02
C ARG A 279 -4.94 -0.80 -14.17
N CYS A 280 -4.90 -1.55 -13.07
CA CYS A 280 -3.69 -1.78 -12.30
C CYS A 280 -2.62 -2.36 -13.24
N LEU A 281 -1.38 -1.83 -13.21
CA LEU A 281 -0.25 -2.36 -14.02
C LEU A 281 0.05 -3.84 -13.75
N LEU A 282 -0.52 -4.40 -12.69
CA LEU A 282 -0.46 -5.83 -12.39
C LEU A 282 -0.88 -6.69 -13.59
N TYR A 283 -1.74 -6.16 -14.49
CA TYR A 283 -2.24 -6.86 -15.68
C TYR A 283 -1.46 -6.63 -16.97
N THR A 284 -0.44 -5.76 -16.98
CA THR A 284 0.28 -5.40 -18.21
C THR A 284 1.61 -6.11 -18.41
N SER A 285 2.01 -7.04 -17.56
CA SER A 285 3.14 -7.93 -17.86
C SER A 285 2.71 -8.89 -18.97
N PRO A 286 3.36 -8.90 -20.15
CA PRO A 286 3.00 -9.83 -21.23
C PRO A 286 3.14 -11.26 -20.71
N SER A 287 2.08 -12.05 -20.89
CA SER A 287 2.09 -13.49 -20.61
C SER A 287 3.27 -14.13 -21.34
N PRO A 288 3.94 -15.14 -20.74
CA PRO A 288 4.95 -15.92 -21.43
C PRO A 288 4.50 -16.50 -22.77
N ARG A 289 3.19 -16.61 -23.02
CA ARG A 289 2.57 -17.10 -24.27
C ARG A 289 2.60 -16.07 -25.41
N ASP A 290 2.83 -14.78 -25.12
CA ASP A 290 2.86 -13.74 -26.16
C ASP A 290 4.24 -13.61 -26.87
N ARG A 291 5.28 -14.27 -26.33
CA ARG A 291 6.62 -14.29 -26.93
C ARG A 291 6.79 -15.25 -28.12
N THR A 292 5.78 -16.05 -28.45
CA THR A 292 5.87 -17.06 -29.52
C THR A 292 5.21 -16.65 -30.83
N ARG A 293 4.73 -15.41 -30.99
CA ARG A 293 4.05 -14.95 -32.22
C ARG A 293 4.80 -13.89 -33.04
N SER A 294 6.11 -13.75 -32.87
CA SER A 294 6.92 -12.98 -33.83
C SER A 294 8.13 -13.80 -34.27
N ARG A 295 7.89 -14.68 -35.24
CA ARG A 295 8.83 -15.15 -36.27
C ARG A 295 8.09 -15.38 -37.56
#